data_94cef708cbc4bb0a884cc91923adeb2f
#
_entry.id   94cef708cbc4bb0a884cc91923adeb2f
#
_cell.length_a   1.000
_cell.length_b   1.000
_cell.length_c   1.000
_cell.angle_alpha   90.00
_cell.angle_beta   90.00
_cell.angle_gamma   90.00
#
_symmetry.space_group_name_H-M   'P 1'
#
loop_
_entity.id
_entity.type
_entity.pdbx_description
1 polymer ?
#
loop_
_entity_poly.entity_id
_entity_poly.type
_entity_poly.pdbx_seq_one_letter_code
_entity_poly.pdbx_strand_id
1 'polypeptide(L)'
;MKKILSLVTIVALSSIAQADHHGEKATQPVGWTNLFDGKTLKGWTQKNGTATYVAKDGTIHGTTKKGSPNSFLCSDKEYGDFELQFDVKVDNALNSGVQLRSQTHGGKPDGRVNGPQCEIEATSGKGGGEGGYIYGEATGRGWLVPNDKRTPHKHFKDGEWNHYRIVCKGPRIQTWINGQLVCDLTDEAIYKSHPKGFLGLQVHGIGKNKGPFSVAWKNIKLKELK
;
A
#
# COMPACT_ATOMS: atom_id res chain seq x y z
N MET A 1 -14.74 75.95 -41.09
CA MET A 1 -15.28 75.57 -39.82
C MET A 1 -14.88 74.09 -39.58
N LYS A 2 -13.84 73.82 -38.82
CA LYS A 2 -13.40 72.45 -38.52
C LYS A 2 -13.95 72.06 -37.17
N LYS A 3 -14.78 70.97 -37.09
CA LYS A 3 -15.29 70.42 -35.86
C LYS A 3 -14.24 69.43 -35.31
N ILE A 4 -13.75 69.72 -34.10
CA ILE A 4 -12.86 68.82 -33.36
C ILE A 4 -13.76 67.86 -32.57
N LEU A 5 -13.63 66.59 -32.83
CA LEU A 5 -14.31 65.52 -32.10
C LEU A 5 -13.39 65.02 -31.01
N SER A 6 -13.76 65.24 -29.76
CA SER A 6 -12.97 64.81 -28.56
C SER A 6 -13.36 63.36 -28.25
N LEU A 7 -12.36 62.49 -28.29
CA LEU A 7 -12.51 61.06 -27.93
C LEU A 7 -12.23 60.89 -26.44
N VAL A 8 -13.24 60.56 -25.67
CA VAL A 8 -13.11 60.22 -24.25
C VAL A 8 -12.81 58.74 -24.12
N THR A 9 -11.60 58.43 -23.69
CA THR A 9 -11.19 57.04 -23.42
C THR A 9 -11.58 56.67 -21.98
N ILE A 10 -12.54 55.77 -21.83
CA ILE A 10 -12.91 55.18 -20.55
C ILE A 10 -11.97 54.01 -20.28
N VAL A 11 -11.12 54.15 -19.26
CA VAL A 11 -10.31 53.06 -18.73
C VAL A 11 -11.13 52.30 -17.72
N ALA A 12 -11.53 51.09 -18.07
CA ALA A 12 -12.19 50.15 -17.16
C ALA A 12 -11.11 49.47 -16.32
N LEU A 13 -11.02 49.76 -15.03
CA LEU A 13 -10.26 48.95 -14.07
C LEU A 13 -11.02 47.66 -13.80
N SER A 14 -10.52 46.52 -14.32
CA SER A 14 -10.96 45.21 -13.92
C SER A 14 -10.24 44.80 -12.63
N SER A 15 -10.94 44.80 -11.51
CA SER A 15 -10.49 44.19 -10.26
C SER A 15 -10.46 42.69 -10.43
N ILE A 16 -9.27 42.08 -10.46
CA ILE A 16 -9.10 40.63 -10.37
C ILE A 16 -9.32 40.27 -8.92
N ALA A 17 -10.45 39.66 -8.61
CA ALA A 17 -10.69 39.01 -7.33
C ALA A 17 -9.81 37.76 -7.25
N GLN A 18 -8.83 37.79 -6.37
CA GLN A 18 -8.03 36.61 -6.01
C GLN A 18 -8.96 35.68 -5.21
N ALA A 19 -9.33 34.54 -5.80
CA ALA A 19 -10.03 33.48 -5.10
C ALA A 19 -9.02 32.76 -4.18
N ASP A 20 -9.15 32.97 -2.88
CA ASP A 20 -8.46 32.19 -1.87
C ASP A 20 -8.92 30.74 -1.98
N HIS A 21 -8.10 29.87 -2.60
CA HIS A 21 -8.27 28.45 -2.52
C HIS A 21 -7.93 27.99 -1.09
N HIS A 22 -8.91 28.09 -0.20
CA HIS A 22 -8.91 27.28 1.00
C HIS A 22 -9.08 25.83 0.57
N GLY A 23 -7.97 25.07 0.60
CA GLY A 23 -8.00 23.64 0.33
C GLY A 23 -8.94 22.97 1.34
N GLU A 24 -10.14 22.63 0.91
CA GLU A 24 -11.04 21.74 1.66
C GLU A 24 -10.27 20.47 2.00
N LYS A 25 -10.01 20.27 3.29
CA LYS A 25 -9.58 18.96 3.80
C LYS A 25 -10.71 18.00 3.51
N ALA A 26 -10.52 17.13 2.52
CA ALA A 26 -11.49 16.08 2.21
C ALA A 26 -11.84 15.35 3.51
N THR A 27 -13.10 15.49 3.96
CA THR A 27 -13.60 14.83 5.16
C THR A 27 -13.54 13.33 4.94
N GLN A 28 -12.81 12.63 5.80
CA GLN A 28 -12.71 11.17 5.73
C GLN A 28 -14.10 10.55 5.94
N PRO A 29 -14.48 9.53 5.15
CA PRO A 29 -15.72 8.80 5.39
C PRO A 29 -15.73 8.24 6.81
N VAL A 30 -16.90 8.25 7.46
CA VAL A 30 -17.05 7.82 8.86
C VAL A 30 -16.44 6.42 9.07
N GLY A 31 -15.61 6.30 10.09
CA GLY A 31 -14.98 5.04 10.50
C GLY A 31 -13.64 4.72 9.82
N TRP A 32 -13.17 5.50 8.86
CA TRP A 32 -11.86 5.35 8.25
C TRP A 32 -10.77 6.14 8.98
N THR A 33 -9.60 5.55 9.10
CA THR A 33 -8.38 6.17 9.65
C THR A 33 -7.29 6.16 8.59
N ASN A 34 -6.68 7.32 8.32
CA ASN A 34 -5.47 7.37 7.52
C ASN A 34 -4.30 6.84 8.34
N LEU A 35 -3.60 5.84 7.81
CA LEU A 35 -2.42 5.26 8.44
C LEU A 35 -1.11 5.95 8.03
N PHE A 36 -1.18 6.83 7.03
CA PHE A 36 -0.06 7.63 6.56
C PHE A 36 -0.51 9.08 6.39
N ASP A 37 0.25 10.00 6.98
CA ASP A 37 -0.04 11.44 6.97
C ASP A 37 0.45 12.16 5.71
N GLY A 38 1.08 11.42 4.77
CA GLY A 38 1.68 11.97 3.55
C GLY A 38 3.05 12.63 3.75
N LYS A 39 3.57 12.70 4.98
CA LYS A 39 4.77 13.49 5.31
C LYS A 39 5.80 12.75 6.14
N THR A 40 5.38 11.88 7.06
CA THR A 40 6.26 11.23 8.03
C THR A 40 5.97 9.73 8.15
N LEU A 41 6.95 8.97 8.64
CA LEU A 41 6.76 7.55 8.97
C LEU A 41 6.26 7.35 10.42
N LYS A 42 5.68 8.38 11.05
CA LYS A 42 5.12 8.27 12.40
C LYS A 42 4.03 7.18 12.45
N GLY A 43 4.12 6.30 13.43
CA GLY A 43 3.21 5.15 13.57
C GLY A 43 3.67 3.91 12.79
N TRP A 44 4.91 3.95 12.27
CA TRP A 44 5.53 2.85 11.54
C TRP A 44 6.94 2.58 12.03
N THR A 45 7.28 1.31 12.21
CA THR A 45 8.60 0.83 12.65
C THR A 45 9.12 -0.22 11.67
N GLN A 46 10.35 -0.04 11.16
CA GLN A 46 10.98 -1.05 10.29
C GLN A 46 11.39 -2.28 11.10
N LYS A 47 11.06 -3.46 10.57
CA LYS A 47 11.48 -4.77 11.09
C LYS A 47 12.15 -5.57 9.99
N ASN A 48 13.12 -6.38 10.41
CA ASN A 48 13.94 -7.22 9.53
C ASN A 48 14.62 -6.40 8.40
N GLY A 49 15.56 -7.01 7.71
CA GLY A 49 16.23 -6.45 6.56
C GLY A 49 16.83 -5.04 6.76
N THR A 50 17.37 -4.51 5.68
CA THR A 50 18.06 -3.20 5.68
C THR A 50 17.67 -2.34 4.47
N ALA A 51 16.50 -2.58 3.86
CA ALA A 51 15.92 -1.71 2.85
C ALA A 51 15.70 -0.30 3.43
N THR A 52 15.65 0.70 2.57
CA THR A 52 15.38 2.08 2.98
C THR A 52 13.89 2.38 2.81
N TYR A 53 13.29 3.03 3.80
CA TYR A 53 11.94 3.59 3.72
C TYR A 53 12.00 5.09 3.99
N VAL A 54 11.38 5.89 3.14
CA VAL A 54 11.28 7.34 3.29
C VAL A 54 9.87 7.83 2.97
N ALA A 55 9.39 8.82 3.72
CA ALA A 55 8.20 9.57 3.36
C ALA A 55 8.61 10.68 2.39
N LYS A 56 8.11 10.64 1.16
CA LYS A 56 8.46 11.60 0.12
C LYS A 56 7.28 11.80 -0.84
N ASP A 57 7.00 13.04 -1.19
CA ASP A 57 5.99 13.44 -2.21
C ASP A 57 4.62 12.77 -1.98
N GLY A 58 4.15 12.71 -0.71
CA GLY A 58 2.88 12.11 -0.35
C GLY A 58 2.87 10.57 -0.41
N THR A 59 4.05 9.93 -0.51
CA THR A 59 4.20 8.47 -0.57
C THR A 59 5.15 7.94 0.50
N ILE A 60 4.95 6.70 0.93
CA ILE A 60 6.00 5.89 1.56
C ILE A 60 6.77 5.22 0.43
N HIS A 61 8.03 5.54 0.30
CA HIS A 61 8.91 5.02 -0.74
C HIS A 61 9.89 4.03 -0.15
N GLY A 62 9.81 2.76 -0.60
CA GLY A 62 10.71 1.69 -0.22
C GLY A 62 11.74 1.42 -1.32
N THR A 63 13.01 1.29 -0.95
CA THR A 63 14.10 0.96 -1.89
C THR A 63 14.87 -0.24 -1.39
N THR A 64 15.08 -1.20 -2.27
CA THR A 64 15.85 -2.41 -1.97
C THR A 64 17.31 -2.10 -1.67
N LYS A 65 17.93 -2.92 -0.81
CA LYS A 65 19.37 -2.90 -0.57
C LYS A 65 19.97 -4.25 -0.96
N LYS A 66 21.07 -4.21 -1.71
CA LYS A 66 21.79 -5.41 -2.19
C LYS A 66 22.17 -6.32 -1.02
N GLY A 67 21.78 -7.60 -1.11
CA GLY A 67 22.06 -8.61 -0.10
C GLY A 67 21.23 -8.49 1.19
N SER A 68 20.27 -7.56 1.26
CA SER A 68 19.31 -7.51 2.36
C SER A 68 18.30 -8.64 2.26
N PRO A 69 17.92 -9.28 3.37
CA PRO A 69 16.69 -10.07 3.40
C PRO A 69 15.46 -9.15 3.28
N ASN A 70 14.25 -9.76 3.25
CA ASN A 70 13.00 -9.02 3.27
C ASN A 70 12.98 -8.01 4.42
N SER A 71 12.58 -6.79 4.12
CA SER A 71 12.36 -5.71 5.07
C SER A 71 10.87 -5.39 5.13
N PHE A 72 10.37 -5.00 6.29
CA PHE A 72 8.96 -4.68 6.50
C PHE A 72 8.86 -3.37 7.29
N LEU A 73 8.11 -2.40 6.78
CA LEU A 73 7.70 -1.23 7.53
C LEU A 73 6.36 -1.56 8.19
N CYS A 74 6.39 -1.80 9.48
CA CYS A 74 5.26 -2.34 10.25
C CYS A 74 4.52 -1.24 10.99
N SER A 75 3.18 -1.30 11.01
CA SER A 75 2.38 -0.39 11.84
C SER A 75 2.64 -0.64 13.33
N ASP A 76 2.74 0.44 14.12
CA ASP A 76 2.93 0.32 15.58
C ASP A 76 1.64 -0.20 16.26
N LYS A 77 0.47 0.04 15.64
CA LYS A 77 -0.81 -0.49 16.08
C LYS A 77 -1.10 -1.84 15.42
N GLU A 78 -1.73 -2.74 16.18
CA GLU A 78 -2.22 -4.03 15.71
C GLU A 78 -3.72 -3.97 15.40
N TYR A 79 -4.14 -4.79 14.41
CA TYR A 79 -5.51 -4.85 13.91
C TYR A 79 -6.01 -6.29 13.87
N GLY A 80 -7.26 -6.52 14.25
CA GLY A 80 -7.98 -7.79 14.13
C GLY A 80 -8.79 -7.83 12.83
N ASP A 81 -10.07 -7.53 12.91
CA ASP A 81 -10.96 -7.43 11.74
C ASP A 81 -10.90 -6.02 11.16
N PHE A 82 -10.66 -5.90 9.87
CA PHE A 82 -10.52 -4.60 9.20
C PHE A 82 -10.80 -4.64 7.71
N GLU A 83 -11.06 -3.48 7.14
CA GLU A 83 -10.93 -3.18 5.72
C GLU A 83 -9.74 -2.22 5.53
N LEU A 84 -8.79 -2.60 4.69
CA LEU A 84 -7.60 -1.83 4.32
C LEU A 84 -7.70 -1.43 2.86
N GLN A 85 -7.36 -0.18 2.55
CA GLN A 85 -7.21 0.31 1.18
C GLN A 85 -5.92 1.10 1.04
N PHE A 86 -5.27 0.95 -0.08
CA PHE A 86 -4.07 1.71 -0.44
C PHE A 86 -3.84 1.70 -1.95
N ASP A 87 -3.05 2.64 -2.42
CA ASP A 87 -2.50 2.61 -3.77
C ASP A 87 -1.03 2.22 -3.72
N VAL A 88 -0.59 1.40 -4.67
CA VAL A 88 0.80 0.92 -4.76
C VAL A 88 1.30 0.98 -6.19
N LYS A 89 2.59 1.29 -6.32
CA LYS A 89 3.36 1.19 -7.55
C LYS A 89 4.67 0.47 -7.24
N VAL A 90 5.00 -0.56 -8.00
CA VAL A 90 6.22 -1.37 -7.81
C VAL A 90 6.98 -1.50 -9.12
N ASP A 91 8.30 -1.55 -9.05
CA ASP A 91 9.13 -1.87 -10.22
C ASP A 91 8.83 -3.31 -10.68
N ASN A 92 8.65 -3.51 -11.99
CA ASN A 92 8.19 -4.78 -12.56
C ASN A 92 9.07 -5.98 -12.19
N ALA A 93 10.34 -5.74 -11.88
CA ALA A 93 11.29 -6.80 -11.47
C ALA A 93 11.32 -7.06 -9.96
N LEU A 94 10.53 -6.32 -9.17
CA LEU A 94 10.47 -6.44 -7.71
C LEU A 94 9.16 -7.12 -7.29
N ASN A 95 9.29 -8.14 -6.42
CA ASN A 95 8.16 -8.61 -5.60
C ASN A 95 8.02 -7.72 -4.37
N SER A 96 6.81 -7.56 -3.88
CA SER A 96 6.44 -6.86 -2.66
C SER A 96 5.20 -7.50 -2.04
N GLY A 97 4.68 -6.95 -0.96
CA GLY A 97 3.47 -7.41 -0.31
C GLY A 97 3.05 -6.54 0.85
N VAL A 98 1.86 -6.79 1.35
CA VAL A 98 1.37 -6.21 2.62
C VAL A 98 1.06 -7.33 3.59
N GLN A 99 1.78 -7.35 4.72
CA GLN A 99 1.52 -8.23 5.85
C GLN A 99 0.20 -7.87 6.51
N LEU A 100 -0.60 -8.87 6.84
CA LEU A 100 -1.92 -8.73 7.44
C LEU A 100 -1.94 -9.46 8.79
N ARG A 101 -2.35 -8.78 9.89
CA ARG A 101 -2.39 -9.41 11.22
C ARG A 101 -1.09 -10.12 11.61
N SER A 102 0.04 -9.63 11.10
CA SER A 102 1.31 -10.33 11.23
C SER A 102 1.98 -10.06 12.59
N GLN A 103 2.93 -10.91 12.91
CA GLN A 103 3.63 -10.93 14.20
C GLN A 103 5.13 -11.06 13.94
N THR A 104 5.92 -10.92 15.01
CA THR A 104 7.33 -11.31 15.00
C THR A 104 7.51 -12.65 15.71
N HIS A 105 8.44 -13.46 15.27
CA HIS A 105 8.68 -14.78 15.82
C HIS A 105 8.97 -14.70 17.33
N GLY A 106 8.20 -15.45 18.11
CA GLY A 106 8.29 -15.43 19.57
C GLY A 106 7.91 -14.10 20.23
N GLY A 107 7.22 -13.19 19.52
CA GLY A 107 6.85 -11.87 20.03
C GLY A 107 8.06 -10.92 20.21
N LYS A 108 9.26 -11.30 19.76
CA LYS A 108 10.48 -10.50 19.94
C LYS A 108 10.51 -9.33 18.95
N PRO A 109 10.94 -8.11 19.37
CA PRO A 109 11.01 -6.93 18.49
C PRO A 109 11.85 -7.15 17.23
N ASP A 110 12.93 -7.93 17.32
CA ASP A 110 13.86 -8.30 16.26
C ASP A 110 13.55 -9.65 15.59
N GLY A 111 12.50 -10.34 16.05
CA GLY A 111 12.06 -11.61 15.52
C GLY A 111 11.67 -11.51 14.04
N ARG A 112 11.75 -12.64 13.32
CA ARG A 112 11.32 -12.71 11.92
C ARG A 112 9.83 -12.37 11.81
N VAL A 113 9.48 -11.41 10.95
CA VAL A 113 8.09 -11.10 10.60
C VAL A 113 7.47 -12.31 9.94
N ASN A 114 6.28 -12.69 10.39
CA ASN A 114 5.54 -13.84 9.88
C ASN A 114 4.03 -13.58 9.93
N GLY A 115 3.30 -14.26 9.05
CA GLY A 115 1.85 -14.16 8.96
C GLY A 115 1.33 -14.15 7.54
N PRO A 116 0.02 -13.94 7.34
CA PRO A 116 -0.57 -13.83 6.01
C PRO A 116 -0.09 -12.55 5.32
N GLN A 117 0.32 -12.67 4.07
CA GLN A 117 0.78 -11.57 3.20
C GLN A 117 -0.08 -11.51 1.95
N CYS A 118 -0.66 -10.35 1.67
CA CYS A 118 -1.23 -10.06 0.35
C CYS A 118 -0.10 -9.67 -0.59
N GLU A 119 0.09 -10.46 -1.65
CA GLU A 119 1.17 -10.26 -2.62
C GLU A 119 0.96 -9.00 -3.47
N ILE A 120 2.06 -8.33 -3.77
CA ILE A 120 2.14 -7.21 -4.71
C ILE A 120 3.21 -7.56 -5.74
N GLU A 121 2.78 -7.81 -6.96
CA GLU A 121 3.67 -8.20 -8.04
C GLU A 121 3.13 -7.72 -9.39
N ALA A 122 4.04 -7.27 -10.26
CA ALA A 122 3.71 -6.95 -11.63
C ALA A 122 3.35 -8.22 -12.43
N THR A 123 2.48 -8.11 -13.40
CA THR A 123 2.05 -9.25 -14.25
C THR A 123 3.20 -9.81 -15.10
N SER A 124 4.20 -8.97 -15.41
CA SER A 124 5.46 -9.34 -16.04
C SER A 124 6.51 -9.85 -15.05
N GLY A 125 6.22 -9.88 -13.75
CA GLY A 125 7.09 -10.42 -12.71
C GLY A 125 7.22 -11.94 -12.79
N LYS A 126 8.08 -12.52 -11.94
CA LYS A 126 8.33 -13.97 -11.96
C LYS A 126 7.10 -14.82 -11.62
N GLY A 127 6.22 -14.32 -10.74
CA GLY A 127 4.98 -14.95 -10.34
C GLY A 127 3.86 -14.83 -11.39
N GLY A 128 4.06 -13.98 -12.42
CA GLY A 128 3.20 -13.97 -13.60
C GLY A 128 1.74 -13.58 -13.34
N GLY A 129 1.45 -12.72 -12.34
CA GLY A 129 0.09 -12.30 -12.02
C GLY A 129 -0.45 -12.91 -10.73
N GLU A 130 0.42 -13.23 -9.79
CA GLU A 130 0.05 -13.72 -8.44
C GLU A 130 -0.24 -12.59 -7.43
N GLY A 131 -0.12 -11.32 -7.84
CA GLY A 131 -0.50 -10.18 -7.01
C GLY A 131 -1.94 -10.31 -6.48
N GLY A 132 -2.16 -9.96 -5.21
CA GLY A 132 -3.45 -10.06 -4.54
C GLY A 132 -3.75 -11.42 -3.90
N TYR A 133 -3.06 -12.50 -4.26
CA TYR A 133 -3.19 -13.78 -3.56
C TYR A 133 -2.46 -13.73 -2.20
N ILE A 134 -2.82 -14.67 -1.31
CA ILE A 134 -2.33 -14.69 0.06
C ILE A 134 -1.24 -15.75 0.22
N TYR A 135 -0.06 -15.29 0.65
CA TYR A 135 1.10 -16.10 1.01
C TYR A 135 1.29 -16.12 2.52
N GLY A 136 1.74 -17.22 3.09
CA GLY A 136 2.05 -17.36 4.52
C GLY A 136 3.52 -17.06 4.79
N GLU A 137 3.88 -15.77 4.81
CA GLU A 137 5.27 -15.31 5.02
C GLU A 137 5.86 -15.87 6.31
N ALA A 138 6.95 -16.63 6.19
CA ALA A 138 7.69 -17.26 7.30
C ALA A 138 6.81 -18.10 8.27
N THR A 139 5.65 -18.58 7.84
CA THR A 139 4.77 -19.48 8.62
C THR A 139 5.09 -20.96 8.41
N GLY A 140 5.90 -21.28 7.43
CA GLY A 140 6.17 -22.64 6.97
C GLY A 140 5.09 -23.22 6.04
N ARG A 141 4.00 -22.48 5.78
CA ARG A 141 2.87 -22.96 4.96
C ARG A 141 2.97 -22.59 3.48
N GLY A 142 3.78 -21.58 3.12
CA GLY A 142 3.86 -21.10 1.75
C GLY A 142 2.54 -20.44 1.31
N TRP A 143 2.10 -20.72 0.10
CA TRP A 143 0.83 -20.21 -0.41
C TRP A 143 -0.35 -20.72 0.42
N LEU A 144 -1.18 -19.81 0.93
CA LEU A 144 -2.41 -20.15 1.65
C LEU A 144 -3.58 -20.39 0.69
N VAL A 145 -3.52 -19.82 -0.51
CA VAL A 145 -4.47 -20.10 -1.58
C VAL A 145 -4.05 -21.38 -2.30
N PRO A 146 -4.94 -22.39 -2.43
CA PRO A 146 -4.65 -23.61 -3.17
C PRO A 146 -4.21 -23.35 -4.62
N ASN A 147 -3.33 -24.18 -5.15
CA ASN A 147 -2.73 -23.98 -6.46
C ASN A 147 -3.74 -23.93 -7.61
N ASP A 148 -4.79 -24.76 -7.52
CA ASP A 148 -5.91 -24.83 -8.48
C ASP A 148 -6.83 -23.60 -8.44
N LYS A 149 -6.76 -22.79 -7.37
CA LYS A 149 -7.48 -21.52 -7.19
C LYS A 149 -6.62 -20.28 -7.42
N ARG A 150 -5.32 -20.45 -7.64
CA ARG A 150 -4.38 -19.38 -7.88
C ARG A 150 -4.09 -19.24 -9.38
N THR A 151 -5.00 -18.56 -10.08
CA THR A 151 -4.91 -18.36 -11.53
C THR A 151 -4.20 -17.03 -11.82
N PRO A 152 -3.14 -17.03 -12.64
CA PRO A 152 -2.51 -15.79 -13.10
C PRO A 152 -3.52 -14.85 -13.74
N HIS A 153 -3.45 -13.55 -13.39
CA HIS A 153 -4.39 -12.55 -13.89
C HIS A 153 -3.66 -11.25 -14.30
N LYS A 154 -4.40 -10.36 -14.99
CA LYS A 154 -3.88 -9.07 -15.50
C LYS A 154 -4.56 -7.85 -14.84
N HIS A 155 -5.03 -8.01 -13.59
CA HIS A 155 -5.70 -6.92 -12.88
C HIS A 155 -4.72 -5.85 -12.39
N PHE A 156 -3.45 -6.22 -12.15
CA PHE A 156 -2.37 -5.29 -11.86
C PHE A 156 -1.86 -4.66 -13.16
N LYS A 157 -1.72 -3.34 -13.17
CA LYS A 157 -1.19 -2.55 -14.29
C LYS A 157 0.28 -2.25 -14.05
N ASP A 158 1.13 -2.91 -14.81
CA ASP A 158 2.59 -2.80 -14.69
C ASP A 158 3.07 -1.36 -14.88
N GLY A 159 3.94 -0.89 -13.97
CA GLY A 159 4.49 0.47 -14.02
C GLY A 159 3.51 1.59 -13.66
N GLU A 160 2.26 1.29 -13.29
CA GLU A 160 1.24 2.26 -12.89
C GLU A 160 0.92 2.17 -11.39
N TRP A 161 0.14 3.13 -10.88
CA TRP A 161 -0.48 3.04 -9.58
C TRP A 161 -1.66 2.07 -9.62
N ASN A 162 -1.71 1.14 -8.66
CA ASN A 162 -2.75 0.13 -8.54
C ASN A 162 -3.46 0.27 -7.20
N HIS A 163 -4.78 0.25 -7.21
CA HIS A 163 -5.60 0.31 -6.02
C HIS A 163 -5.83 -1.10 -5.46
N TYR A 164 -5.45 -1.29 -4.20
CA TYR A 164 -5.73 -2.50 -3.43
C TYR A 164 -6.82 -2.24 -2.39
N ARG A 165 -7.75 -3.17 -2.29
CA ARG A 165 -8.73 -3.27 -1.20
C ARG A 165 -8.62 -4.66 -0.59
N ILE A 166 -8.51 -4.75 0.73
CA ILE A 166 -8.35 -5.99 1.48
C ILE A 166 -9.35 -5.97 2.62
N VAL A 167 -10.13 -7.06 2.79
CA VAL A 167 -11.05 -7.24 3.91
C VAL A 167 -10.63 -8.48 4.68
N CYS A 168 -10.31 -8.31 5.96
CA CYS A 168 -10.04 -9.39 6.91
C CYS A 168 -11.18 -9.42 7.92
N LYS A 169 -12.01 -10.49 7.93
CA LYS A 169 -13.10 -10.67 8.89
C LYS A 169 -13.13 -12.12 9.38
N GLY A 170 -12.84 -12.34 10.68
CA GLY A 170 -12.61 -13.68 11.19
C GLY A 170 -11.56 -14.41 10.33
N PRO A 171 -11.74 -15.66 9.97
CA PRO A 171 -10.81 -16.45 9.17
C PRO A 171 -10.81 -16.08 7.67
N ARG A 172 -11.76 -15.22 7.22
CA ARG A 172 -11.89 -14.85 5.81
C ARG A 172 -11.02 -13.66 5.44
N ILE A 173 -10.27 -13.79 4.35
CA ILE A 173 -9.47 -12.73 3.73
C ILE A 173 -9.90 -12.59 2.28
N GLN A 174 -10.35 -11.40 1.91
CA GLN A 174 -10.72 -11.07 0.53
C GLN A 174 -9.85 -9.94 0.02
N THR A 175 -9.42 -10.02 -1.24
CA THR A 175 -8.57 -9.00 -1.87
C THR A 175 -9.10 -8.58 -3.24
N TRP A 176 -8.95 -7.32 -3.56
CA TRP A 176 -9.27 -6.74 -4.86
C TRP A 176 -8.09 -5.91 -5.37
N ILE A 177 -7.85 -5.98 -6.67
CA ILE A 177 -6.93 -5.10 -7.39
C ILE A 177 -7.73 -4.34 -8.44
N ASN A 178 -7.65 -3.01 -8.42
CA ASN A 178 -8.35 -2.12 -9.36
C ASN A 178 -9.86 -2.44 -9.48
N GLY A 179 -10.49 -2.79 -8.34
CA GLY A 179 -11.90 -3.15 -8.25
C GLY A 179 -12.24 -4.60 -8.63
N GLN A 180 -11.28 -5.39 -9.13
CA GLN A 180 -11.49 -6.79 -9.48
C GLN A 180 -11.17 -7.70 -8.29
N LEU A 181 -12.09 -8.59 -7.91
CA LEU A 181 -11.87 -9.60 -6.87
C LEU A 181 -10.80 -10.59 -7.35
N VAL A 182 -9.75 -10.75 -6.56
CA VAL A 182 -8.65 -11.68 -6.84
C VAL A 182 -8.72 -12.92 -5.94
N CYS A 183 -8.87 -12.69 -4.63
CA CYS A 183 -8.83 -13.76 -3.64
C CYS A 183 -10.04 -13.70 -2.73
N ASP A 184 -10.60 -14.85 -2.42
CA ASP A 184 -11.60 -15.06 -1.38
C ASP A 184 -11.21 -16.33 -0.62
N LEU A 185 -10.40 -16.17 0.41
CA LEU A 185 -9.80 -17.24 1.21
C LEU A 185 -10.47 -17.32 2.58
N THR A 186 -10.84 -18.54 3.01
CA THR A 186 -11.16 -18.82 4.41
C THR A 186 -10.13 -19.81 4.93
N ASP A 187 -9.38 -19.46 5.96
CA ASP A 187 -8.29 -20.26 6.55
C ASP A 187 -8.30 -20.15 8.08
N GLU A 188 -8.96 -21.13 8.71
CA GLU A 188 -9.09 -21.19 10.18
C GLU A 188 -7.74 -21.36 10.88
N ALA A 189 -6.81 -22.08 10.26
CA ALA A 189 -5.50 -22.35 10.88
C ALA A 189 -4.62 -21.08 10.96
N ILE A 190 -4.61 -20.28 9.88
CA ILE A 190 -3.89 -19.01 9.90
C ILE A 190 -4.59 -18.00 10.81
N TYR A 191 -5.92 -17.98 10.83
CA TYR A 191 -6.67 -17.12 11.74
C TYR A 191 -6.41 -17.47 13.22
N LYS A 192 -6.39 -18.76 13.57
CA LYS A 192 -6.09 -19.22 14.94
C LYS A 192 -4.72 -18.76 15.42
N SER A 193 -3.71 -18.75 14.55
CA SER A 193 -2.34 -18.33 14.89
C SER A 193 -2.14 -16.82 14.78
N HIS A 194 -2.87 -16.15 13.90
CA HIS A 194 -2.75 -14.71 13.60
C HIS A 194 -4.14 -14.03 13.62
N PRO A 195 -4.85 -14.02 14.76
CA PRO A 195 -6.17 -13.40 14.84
C PRO A 195 -6.09 -11.87 14.84
N LYS A 196 -4.94 -11.34 15.28
CA LYS A 196 -4.61 -9.91 15.38
C LYS A 196 -3.11 -9.72 15.24
N GLY A 197 -2.68 -8.59 14.68
CA GLY A 197 -1.28 -8.23 14.54
C GLY A 197 -1.12 -6.95 13.70
N PHE A 198 0.12 -6.60 13.41
CA PHE A 198 0.45 -5.41 12.65
C PHE A 198 0.21 -5.61 11.13
N LEU A 199 0.11 -4.49 10.41
CA LEU A 199 0.29 -4.42 8.97
C LEU A 199 1.78 -4.19 8.66
N GLY A 200 2.29 -4.72 7.54
CA GLY A 200 3.70 -4.52 7.19
C GLY A 200 3.88 -4.35 5.68
N LEU A 201 4.45 -3.22 5.28
CA LEU A 201 4.78 -2.92 3.88
C LEU A 201 6.13 -3.57 3.55
N GLN A 202 6.12 -4.55 2.65
CA GLN A 202 7.33 -5.31 2.33
C GLN A 202 8.18 -4.63 1.25
N VAL A 203 9.49 -4.57 1.47
CA VAL A 203 10.49 -4.45 0.41
C VAL A 203 11.23 -5.78 0.35
N HIS A 204 10.98 -6.55 -0.72
CA HIS A 204 11.54 -7.89 -0.88
C HIS A 204 13.07 -7.86 -0.98
N GLY A 205 13.71 -8.86 -0.38
CA GLY A 205 15.15 -9.05 -0.46
C GLY A 205 15.62 -9.33 -1.88
N ILE A 206 16.74 -8.75 -2.26
CA ILE A 206 17.37 -8.95 -3.57
C ILE A 206 18.79 -9.48 -3.43
N GLY A 207 19.23 -10.25 -4.44
CA GLY A 207 20.60 -10.71 -4.52
C GLY A 207 21.60 -9.55 -4.68
N LYS A 208 22.87 -9.82 -4.38
CA LYS A 208 23.95 -8.82 -4.40
C LYS A 208 24.16 -8.13 -5.76
N ASN A 209 23.74 -8.77 -6.86
CA ASN A 209 23.96 -8.29 -8.23
C ASN A 209 22.71 -7.72 -8.90
N LYS A 210 21.66 -7.41 -8.11
CA LYS A 210 20.38 -6.89 -8.62
C LYS A 210 20.05 -5.54 -8.02
N GLY A 211 19.14 -4.80 -8.69
CA GLY A 211 18.60 -3.51 -8.24
C GLY A 211 19.59 -2.34 -8.31
N PRO A 212 19.31 -1.23 -7.59
CA PRO A 212 18.16 -1.11 -6.69
C PRO A 212 16.82 -1.12 -7.42
N PHE A 213 15.78 -1.60 -6.74
CA PHE A 213 14.38 -1.53 -7.16
C PHE A 213 13.57 -0.79 -6.12
N SER A 214 12.41 -0.29 -6.53
CA SER A 214 11.54 0.55 -5.71
C SER A 214 10.12 0.04 -5.66
N VAL A 215 9.46 0.31 -4.55
CA VAL A 215 8.02 0.21 -4.38
C VAL A 215 7.54 1.43 -3.60
N ALA A 216 6.39 1.97 -3.96
CA ALA A 216 5.82 3.13 -3.30
C ALA A 216 4.35 2.91 -2.96
N TRP A 217 3.92 3.40 -1.78
CA TRP A 217 2.54 3.32 -1.29
C TRP A 217 2.01 4.71 -0.95
N LYS A 218 0.73 4.93 -1.17
CA LYS A 218 0.00 6.15 -0.78
C LYS A 218 -1.45 5.83 -0.44
N ASN A 219 -2.18 6.82 0.06
CA ASN A 219 -3.61 6.72 0.37
C ASN A 219 -3.95 5.52 1.29
N ILE A 220 -3.02 5.20 2.21
CA ILE A 220 -3.17 4.06 3.12
C ILE A 220 -4.19 4.40 4.17
N LYS A 221 -5.34 3.75 4.13
CA LYS A 221 -6.43 3.95 5.09
C LYS A 221 -7.04 2.63 5.53
N LEU A 222 -7.50 2.59 6.76
CA LEU A 222 -8.07 1.40 7.38
C LEU A 222 -9.37 1.75 8.11
N LYS A 223 -10.31 0.82 8.05
CA LYS A 223 -11.53 0.81 8.85
C LYS A 223 -11.56 -0.46 9.68
N GLU A 224 -11.55 -0.33 11.00
CA GLU A 224 -11.78 -1.48 11.89
C GLU A 224 -13.24 -1.95 11.78
N LEU A 225 -13.44 -3.26 11.65
CA LEU A 225 -14.74 -3.90 11.55
C LEU A 225 -15.16 -4.44 12.94
N LYS A 226 -16.47 -4.44 13.17
CA LYS A 226 -17.08 -4.98 14.40
C LYS A 226 -17.62 -6.39 14.13
#